data_2bcae1ad80bc441e0df18fa936ad6020
#
_entry.id   2bcae1ad80bc441e0df18fa936ad6020
#
_cell.length_a   1.000
_cell.length_b   1.000
_cell.length_c   1.000
_cell.angle_alpha   90.00
_cell.angle_beta   90.00
_cell.angle_gamma   90.00
#
_symmetry.space_group_name_H-M   'P 1'
#
loop_
_entity.id
_entity.type
_entity.pdbx_description
1 polymer ?
#
loop_
_entity_poly.entity_id
_entity_poly.type
_entity_poly.pdbx_seq_one_letter_code
_entity_poly.pdbx_strand_id
1 'polypeptide(L)'
;MTGSFTVTVDFNHPVADGFVLVSKAGSLVAADGNKINLAMVGTFNVTTFDVHYVFLVTGGTGRFAGATGNGTWDVPPPSTFDPATGSGSGAEIFRGTVTLPQGD
;
A
#
# COMPACT_ATOMS: atom_id res chain seq x y z
N MET A 1 -4.23 1.91 13.92
CA MET A 1 -3.55 0.74 13.35
C MET A 1 -2.14 1.09 12.93
N THR A 2 -1.27 0.13 12.96
CA THR A 2 0.12 0.29 12.54
C THR A 2 0.32 -0.50 11.25
N GLY A 3 0.96 0.11 10.26
CA GLY A 3 1.26 -0.56 9.00
C GLY A 3 2.69 -1.05 8.95
N SER A 4 2.88 -2.22 8.34
CA SER A 4 4.20 -2.76 8.05
C SER A 4 4.19 -3.28 6.62
N PHE A 5 4.96 -2.63 5.74
CA PHE A 5 4.89 -2.87 4.30
C PHE A 5 6.28 -2.95 3.68
N THR A 6 6.37 -3.74 2.62
CA THR A 6 7.54 -3.78 1.75
C THR A 6 7.17 -3.11 0.43
N VAL A 7 7.95 -2.11 0.04
CA VAL A 7 7.74 -1.35 -1.20
C VAL A 7 8.83 -1.74 -2.19
N THR A 8 8.42 -2.00 -3.43
CA THR A 8 9.33 -2.28 -4.53
C THR A 8 9.06 -1.30 -5.66
N VAL A 9 10.07 -0.53 -6.03
CA VAL A 9 10.02 0.38 -7.18
C VAL A 9 10.84 -0.24 -8.30
N ASP A 10 10.20 -0.45 -9.45
CA ASP A 10 10.88 -1.00 -10.62
C ASP A 10 11.22 0.13 -11.59
N PHE A 11 12.41 0.68 -11.45
CA PHE A 11 12.89 1.78 -12.30
C PHE A 11 13.11 1.37 -13.75
N ASN A 12 13.15 0.07 -14.03
CA ASN A 12 13.31 -0.45 -15.38
C ASN A 12 11.99 -0.81 -16.06
N HIS A 13 10.86 -0.45 -15.44
CA HIS A 13 9.54 -0.75 -15.97
C HIS A 13 8.72 0.54 -16.10
N PRO A 14 9.00 1.38 -17.12
CA PRO A 14 8.21 2.59 -17.33
C PRO A 14 6.78 2.24 -17.74
N VAL A 15 5.81 2.90 -17.13
CA VAL A 15 4.39 2.74 -17.45
C VAL A 15 3.83 3.97 -18.15
N ALA A 16 4.51 5.12 -18.00
CA ALA A 16 4.21 6.37 -18.68
C ALA A 16 5.44 7.26 -18.57
N ASP A 17 5.45 8.41 -19.26
CA ASP A 17 6.55 9.37 -19.18
C ASP A 17 6.71 9.86 -17.73
N GLY A 18 7.88 9.61 -17.15
CA GLY A 18 8.19 10.01 -15.77
C GLY A 18 7.61 9.10 -14.70
N PHE A 19 6.95 8.01 -15.07
CA PHE A 19 6.34 7.07 -14.12
C PHE A 19 6.89 5.66 -14.31
N VAL A 20 7.16 4.99 -13.21
CA VAL A 20 7.59 3.60 -13.19
C VAL A 20 6.63 2.78 -12.33
N LEU A 21 6.68 1.48 -12.51
CA LEU A 21 5.86 0.54 -11.74
C LEU A 21 6.33 0.51 -10.28
N VAL A 22 5.39 0.55 -9.36
CA VAL A 22 5.65 0.37 -7.94
C VAL A 22 4.65 -0.63 -7.38
N SER A 23 5.10 -1.43 -6.44
CA SER A 23 4.24 -2.36 -5.71
C SER A 23 4.53 -2.27 -4.22
N LYS A 24 3.53 -2.63 -3.42
CA LYS A 24 3.61 -2.57 -1.97
C LYS A 24 2.79 -3.72 -1.40
N ALA A 25 3.33 -4.43 -0.45
CA ALA A 25 2.61 -5.51 0.20
C ALA A 25 2.93 -5.53 1.69
N GLY A 26 1.96 -5.91 2.50
CA GLY A 26 2.14 -5.97 3.94
C GLY A 26 0.82 -6.01 4.67
N SER A 27 0.83 -5.48 5.88
CA SER A 27 -0.32 -5.59 6.78
C SER A 27 -0.56 -4.32 7.57
N LEU A 28 -1.83 -4.08 7.88
CA LEU A 28 -2.23 -3.17 8.94
C LEU A 28 -2.49 -4.00 10.19
N VAL A 29 -1.93 -3.58 11.31
CA VAL A 29 -2.04 -4.30 12.58
C VAL A 29 -2.93 -3.50 13.53
N ALA A 30 -3.98 -4.11 14.01
CA ALA A 30 -4.89 -3.51 14.98
C ALA A 30 -4.29 -3.57 16.39
N ALA A 31 -4.90 -2.84 17.32
CA ALA A 31 -4.43 -2.79 18.71
C ALA A 31 -4.46 -4.16 19.41
N ASP A 32 -5.32 -5.06 18.97
CA ASP A 32 -5.41 -6.43 19.51
C ASP A 32 -4.42 -7.41 18.86
N GLY A 33 -3.56 -6.92 17.95
CA GLY A 33 -2.57 -7.74 17.25
C GLY A 33 -3.08 -8.43 16.00
N ASN A 34 -4.33 -8.38 15.69
CA ASN A 34 -4.88 -8.96 14.45
C ASN A 34 -4.54 -8.07 13.24
N LYS A 35 -4.43 -8.69 12.07
CA LYS A 35 -3.90 -8.06 10.88
C LYS A 35 -4.88 -8.08 9.74
N ILE A 36 -4.84 -7.03 8.92
CA ILE A 36 -5.44 -7.00 7.58
C ILE A 36 -4.29 -6.98 6.59
N ASN A 37 -4.26 -7.95 5.69
CA ASN A 37 -3.21 -8.08 4.69
C ASN A 37 -3.62 -7.38 3.41
N LEU A 38 -2.69 -6.62 2.84
CA LEU A 38 -2.93 -5.79 1.66
C LEU A 38 -1.85 -6.04 0.62
N ALA A 39 -2.25 -5.99 -0.65
CA ALA A 39 -1.34 -5.92 -1.78
C ALA A 39 -1.71 -4.71 -2.63
N MET A 40 -0.73 -3.99 -3.10
CA MET A 40 -0.92 -2.75 -3.86
C MET A 40 0.00 -2.73 -5.06
N VAL A 41 -0.50 -2.11 -6.14
CA VAL A 41 0.30 -1.85 -7.34
C VAL A 41 -0.08 -0.47 -7.85
N GLY A 42 0.88 0.24 -8.43
CA GLY A 42 0.61 1.57 -8.92
C GLY A 42 1.78 2.20 -9.65
N THR A 43 1.83 3.52 -9.60
CA THR A 43 2.81 4.32 -10.32
C THR A 43 3.59 5.21 -9.36
N PHE A 44 4.88 5.34 -9.63
CA PHE A 44 5.80 6.21 -8.91
C PHE A 44 6.34 7.26 -9.89
N ASN A 45 6.16 8.54 -9.58
CA ASN A 45 6.72 9.61 -10.38
C ASN A 45 8.16 9.88 -9.94
N VAL A 46 9.10 9.63 -10.86
CA VAL A 46 10.53 9.70 -10.55
C VAL A 46 11.03 11.12 -10.32
N THR A 47 10.24 12.13 -10.65
CA THR A 47 10.59 13.55 -10.49
C THR A 47 9.99 14.15 -9.22
N THR A 48 8.70 13.90 -8.98
CA THR A 48 7.97 14.51 -7.86
C THR A 48 7.87 13.59 -6.65
N PHE A 49 8.11 12.28 -6.83
CA PHE A 49 7.91 11.21 -5.84
C PHE A 49 6.43 11.03 -5.47
N ASP A 50 5.55 11.46 -6.35
CA ASP A 50 4.12 11.23 -6.22
C ASP A 50 3.84 9.75 -6.46
N VAL A 51 3.11 9.10 -5.56
CA VAL A 51 2.85 7.67 -5.62
C VAL A 51 1.37 7.42 -5.52
N HIS A 52 0.86 6.63 -6.46
CA HIS A 52 -0.54 6.24 -6.49
C HIS A 52 -0.65 4.72 -6.58
N TYR A 53 -1.39 4.12 -5.66
CA TYR A 53 -1.64 2.69 -5.64
C TYR A 53 -3.13 2.39 -5.77
N VAL A 54 -3.42 1.22 -6.34
CA VAL A 54 -4.69 0.53 -6.13
C VAL A 54 -4.39 -0.61 -5.17
N PHE A 55 -5.19 -0.76 -4.12
CA PHE A 55 -4.98 -1.82 -3.14
C PHE A 55 -6.07 -2.89 -3.20
N LEU A 56 -5.68 -4.09 -2.79
CA LEU A 56 -6.57 -5.22 -2.63
C LEU A 56 -6.32 -5.81 -1.25
N VAL A 57 -7.40 -6.06 -0.50
CA VAL A 57 -7.31 -6.80 0.76
C VAL A 57 -7.21 -8.29 0.42
N THR A 58 -6.13 -8.93 0.85
CA THR A 58 -5.86 -10.33 0.54
C THR A 58 -6.26 -11.29 1.65
N GLY A 59 -6.68 -10.75 2.78
CA GLY A 59 -7.12 -11.54 3.92
C GLY A 59 -6.69 -10.90 5.24
N GLY A 60 -6.65 -11.70 6.27
CA GLY A 60 -6.25 -11.21 7.59
C GLY A 60 -6.18 -12.34 8.61
N THR A 61 -5.99 -11.96 9.87
CA THR A 61 -5.93 -12.89 10.99
C THR A 61 -7.03 -12.59 12.01
N GLY A 62 -7.39 -13.59 12.80
CA GLY A 62 -8.39 -13.45 13.85
C GLY A 62 -9.71 -12.91 13.30
N ARG A 63 -10.18 -11.80 13.84
CA ARG A 63 -11.45 -11.19 13.42
C ARG A 63 -11.43 -10.64 11.98
N PHE A 64 -10.25 -10.55 11.37
CA PHE A 64 -10.11 -10.11 9.98
C PHE A 64 -9.89 -11.28 9.02
N ALA A 65 -9.93 -12.53 9.50
CA ALA A 65 -9.80 -13.68 8.62
C ALA A 65 -10.95 -13.68 7.61
N GLY A 66 -10.61 -13.84 6.32
CA GLY A 66 -11.59 -13.77 5.24
C GLY A 66 -11.98 -12.36 4.82
N ALA A 67 -11.32 -11.34 5.34
CA ALA A 67 -11.58 -9.96 4.94
C ALA A 67 -11.33 -9.76 3.45
N THR A 68 -12.15 -8.93 2.82
CA THR A 68 -12.02 -8.53 1.40
C THR A 68 -12.14 -7.02 1.28
N GLY A 69 -11.73 -6.48 0.16
CA GLY A 69 -11.87 -5.06 -0.10
C GLY A 69 -10.89 -4.56 -1.14
N ASN A 70 -11.08 -3.33 -1.54
CA ASN A 70 -10.22 -2.64 -2.48
C ASN A 70 -10.38 -1.14 -2.35
N GLY A 71 -9.47 -0.41 -2.98
CA GLY A 71 -9.53 1.05 -3.01
C GLY A 71 -8.25 1.65 -3.56
N THR A 72 -8.03 2.89 -3.21
CA THR A 72 -6.85 3.65 -3.60
C THR A 72 -6.02 4.03 -2.38
N TRP A 73 -4.73 4.13 -2.59
CA TRP A 73 -3.78 4.53 -1.55
C TRP A 73 -2.77 5.45 -2.20
N ASP A 74 -2.78 6.70 -1.80
CA ASP A 74 -1.97 7.74 -2.41
C ASP A 74 -0.94 8.26 -1.43
N VAL A 75 0.27 8.53 -1.93
CA VAL A 75 1.33 9.19 -1.18
C VAL A 75 1.72 10.44 -1.97
N PRO A 76 1.04 11.58 -1.74
CA PRO A 76 1.32 12.81 -2.47
C PRO A 76 2.63 13.46 -1.99
N PRO A 77 3.25 14.31 -2.82
CA PRO A 77 4.40 15.10 -2.37
C PRO A 77 3.96 16.11 -1.27
N PRO A 78 4.86 16.49 -0.35
CA PRO A 78 6.24 16.04 -0.27
C PRO A 78 6.36 14.64 0.31
N SER A 79 7.18 13.82 -0.34
CA SER A 79 7.50 12.50 0.16
C SER A 79 8.98 12.23 -0.03
N THR A 80 9.52 11.26 0.69
CA THR A 80 10.92 10.85 0.56
C THR A 80 11.00 9.37 0.26
N PHE A 81 12.00 8.99 -0.51
CA PHE A 81 12.25 7.59 -0.81
C PHE A 81 13.75 7.38 -0.95
N ASP A 82 14.28 6.39 -0.22
CA ASP A 82 15.67 5.97 -0.34
C ASP A 82 15.72 4.65 -1.10
N PRO A 83 16.15 4.66 -2.37
CA PRO A 83 16.21 3.43 -3.16
C PRO A 83 17.24 2.42 -2.64
N ALA A 84 18.22 2.85 -1.86
CA ALA A 84 19.22 1.94 -1.30
C ALA A 84 18.64 1.07 -0.19
N THR A 85 17.70 1.58 0.59
CA THR A 85 17.07 0.86 1.70
C THR A 85 15.64 0.46 1.43
N GLY A 86 15.01 1.04 0.40
CA GLY A 86 13.58 0.87 0.15
C GLY A 86 12.69 1.63 1.12
N SER A 87 13.27 2.52 1.91
CA SER A 87 12.52 3.28 2.93
C SER A 87 12.05 4.61 2.38
N GLY A 88 10.90 5.04 2.84
CA GLY A 88 10.35 6.33 2.47
C GLY A 88 9.38 6.84 3.51
N SER A 89 9.02 8.12 3.40
CA SER A 89 8.05 8.73 4.27
C SER A 89 7.24 9.78 3.52
N GLY A 90 6.07 10.09 4.04
CA GLY A 90 5.16 11.06 3.46
C GLY A 90 3.77 10.90 4.04
N ALA A 91 2.88 11.81 3.73
CA ALA A 91 1.48 11.67 4.08
C ALA A 91 0.85 10.61 3.18
N GLU A 92 0.00 9.76 3.74
CA GLU A 92 -0.68 8.71 2.99
C GLU A 92 -2.19 8.92 3.06
N ILE A 93 -2.84 8.84 1.92
CA ILE A 93 -4.30 8.98 1.80
C ILE A 93 -4.86 7.64 1.34
N PHE A 94 -5.62 7.03 2.22
CA PHE A 94 -6.23 5.73 2.01
C PHE A 94 -7.73 5.90 1.83
N ARG A 95 -8.26 5.39 0.73
CA ARG A 95 -9.69 5.43 0.43
C ARG A 95 -10.14 4.11 -0.15
N GLY A 96 -11.15 3.52 0.44
CA GLY A 96 -11.69 2.27 -0.08
C GLY A 96 -12.63 1.62 0.91
N THR A 97 -12.95 0.37 0.61
CA THR A 97 -13.88 -0.42 1.38
C THR A 97 -13.20 -1.70 1.84
N VAL A 98 -13.35 -2.02 3.11
CA VAL A 98 -12.95 -3.31 3.67
C VAL A 98 -14.21 -3.98 4.19
N THR A 99 -14.48 -5.18 3.71
CA THR A 99 -15.62 -5.98 4.14
C THR A 99 -15.13 -7.10 5.03
N LEU A 100 -15.65 -7.18 6.23
CA LEU A 100 -15.33 -8.24 7.17
C LEU A 100 -16.32 -9.38 7.02
N PRO A 101 -15.90 -10.63 7.30
CA PRO A 101 -16.81 -11.76 7.29
C PRO A 101 -17.92 -11.58 8.31
N GLN A 102 -19.07 -12.13 8.00
CA GLN A 102 -20.24 -12.09 8.87
C GLN A 102 -20.16 -13.17 9.94
N GLY A 103 -19.04 -13.35 10.49
CA GLY A 103 -18.86 -14.41 11.46
C GLY A 103 -19.40 -14.11 12.80
N ASP A 104 -20.02 -13.01 12.89
CA ASP A 104 -20.39 -12.64 14.12
C ASP A 104 -21.43 -12.95 14.75
#